data_1d50dadd16845a5de2e8cddacd195e12
#
_entry.id   1d50dadd16845a5de2e8cddacd195e12
#
_cell.length_a   1.000
_cell.length_b   1.000
_cell.length_c   1.000
_cell.angle_alpha   90.00
_cell.angle_beta   90.00
_cell.angle_gamma   90.00
#
_symmetry.space_group_name_H-M   'P 1'
#
loop_
_entity.id
_entity.type
_entity.pdbx_description
1 polymer ?
#
loop_
_entity_poly.entity_id
_entity_poly.type
_entity_poly.pdbx_seq_one_letter_code
_entity_poly.pdbx_strand_id
1 'polypeptide(L)'
;RLPQVIFTTAYDEYALKAFEVNALDYLLKPVEPRRLADALHKLEYMEEKEALGAAITSQGLNRGVLDEIDQVFVKDGERCWFVKLNEIRLFESVGNYAKVFFSTHKPLILKSLNALEERLDEKVFFRSNRKHIVNLRMIERVEPYFNGGLLLEIKGGEKIEVSRRQAVKFKEMMSL
;
A
#
# COMPACT_ATOMS: atom_id res chain seq x y z
N ARG A 1 -19.63 -7.82 -10.02
CA ARG A 1 -18.17 -8.01 -10.17
C ARG A 1 -17.74 -7.28 -11.44
N LEU A 2 -16.74 -6.40 -11.35
CA LEU A 2 -16.13 -5.79 -12.54
C LEU A 2 -15.22 -6.85 -13.21
N PRO A 3 -15.25 -6.97 -14.54
CA PRO A 3 -14.38 -7.91 -15.24
C PRO A 3 -12.90 -7.49 -15.09
N GLN A 4 -12.02 -8.47 -14.97
CA GLN A 4 -10.59 -8.23 -15.05
C GLN A 4 -10.20 -8.05 -16.53
N VAL A 5 -9.37 -7.07 -16.81
CA VAL A 5 -9.00 -6.69 -18.18
C VAL A 5 -7.51 -6.90 -18.40
N ILE A 6 -7.16 -7.63 -19.47
CA ILE A 6 -5.81 -7.76 -19.98
C ILE A 6 -5.78 -7.10 -21.37
N PHE A 7 -4.96 -6.08 -21.55
CA PHE A 7 -4.79 -5.45 -22.86
C PHE A 7 -3.77 -6.21 -23.71
N THR A 8 -4.09 -6.42 -24.98
CA THR A 8 -3.13 -6.93 -25.96
C THR A 8 -3.01 -5.95 -27.13
N THR A 9 -1.81 -5.49 -27.44
CA THR A 9 -1.58 -4.44 -28.44
C THR A 9 -0.22 -4.56 -29.11
N ALA A 10 -0.06 -3.93 -30.27
CA ALA A 10 1.24 -3.78 -30.95
C ALA A 10 2.02 -2.53 -30.47
N TYR A 11 1.42 -1.69 -29.63
CA TYR A 11 1.98 -0.41 -29.21
C TYR A 11 2.38 -0.47 -27.74
N ASP A 12 3.60 -0.04 -27.41
CA ASP A 12 4.14 0.00 -26.04
C ASP A 12 3.77 1.29 -25.28
N GLU A 13 3.52 2.38 -26.02
CA GLU A 13 3.22 3.70 -25.46
C GLU A 13 1.95 3.77 -24.60
N TYR A 14 1.00 2.82 -24.75
CA TYR A 14 -0.24 2.76 -23.98
C TYR A 14 -0.14 1.96 -22.69
N ALA A 15 1.02 1.40 -22.36
CA ALA A 15 1.21 0.63 -21.15
C ALA A 15 0.86 1.45 -19.88
N LEU A 16 1.26 2.71 -19.83
CA LEU A 16 0.93 3.61 -18.71
C LEU A 16 -0.59 3.82 -18.57
N LYS A 17 -1.31 3.97 -19.69
CA LYS A 17 -2.77 4.12 -19.67
C LYS A 17 -3.49 2.86 -19.23
N ALA A 18 -2.98 1.68 -19.57
CA ALA A 18 -3.52 0.42 -19.09
C ALA A 18 -3.44 0.32 -17.54
N PHE A 19 -2.35 0.83 -16.95
CA PHE A 19 -2.22 0.92 -15.49
C PHE A 19 -3.20 1.93 -14.86
N GLU A 20 -3.45 3.07 -15.51
CA GLU A 20 -4.41 4.07 -15.03
C GLU A 20 -5.83 3.52 -14.92
N VAL A 21 -6.23 2.60 -15.81
CA VAL A 21 -7.53 1.94 -15.78
C VAL A 21 -7.55 0.64 -14.97
N ASN A 22 -6.50 0.37 -14.17
CA ASN A 22 -6.35 -0.84 -13.34
C ASN A 22 -6.47 -2.15 -14.15
N ALA A 23 -5.89 -2.20 -15.34
CA ALA A 23 -5.79 -3.44 -16.09
C ALA A 23 -4.95 -4.47 -15.32
N LEU A 24 -5.33 -5.74 -15.41
CA LEU A 24 -4.63 -6.85 -14.76
C LEU A 24 -3.22 -7.03 -15.35
N ASP A 25 -3.11 -6.92 -16.68
CA ASP A 25 -1.83 -6.96 -17.37
C ASP A 25 -1.92 -6.27 -18.75
N TYR A 26 -0.73 -6.07 -19.36
CA TYR A 26 -0.56 -5.47 -20.67
C TYR A 26 0.45 -6.28 -21.47
N LEU A 27 0.01 -6.85 -22.60
CA LEU A 27 0.78 -7.76 -23.42
C LEU A 27 1.05 -7.15 -24.80
N LEU A 28 2.31 -7.08 -25.19
CA LEU A 28 2.69 -6.65 -26.52
C LEU A 28 2.55 -7.79 -27.53
N LYS A 29 2.05 -7.46 -28.72
CA LYS A 29 2.00 -8.37 -29.85
C LYS A 29 3.37 -8.40 -30.59
N PRO A 30 3.89 -9.59 -30.95
CA PRO A 30 3.30 -10.93 -30.80
C PRO A 30 3.28 -11.37 -29.32
N VAL A 31 2.13 -11.88 -28.85
CA VAL A 31 1.99 -12.30 -27.46
C VAL A 31 2.75 -13.61 -27.25
N GLU A 32 3.77 -13.58 -26.43
CA GLU A 32 4.49 -14.77 -26.02
C GLU A 32 3.64 -15.66 -25.12
N PRO A 33 3.57 -17.00 -25.39
CA PRO A 33 2.76 -17.92 -24.59
C PRO A 33 3.06 -17.87 -23.09
N ARG A 34 4.33 -17.70 -22.71
CA ARG A 34 4.75 -17.55 -21.30
C ARG A 34 4.16 -16.31 -20.65
N ARG A 35 4.21 -15.15 -21.35
CA ARG A 35 3.68 -13.90 -20.84
C ARG A 35 2.15 -13.95 -20.66
N LEU A 36 1.45 -14.65 -21.58
CA LEU A 36 0.02 -14.89 -21.44
C LEU A 36 -0.28 -15.82 -20.25
N ALA A 37 0.49 -16.90 -20.09
CA ALA A 37 0.36 -17.80 -18.95
C ALA A 37 0.57 -17.05 -17.62
N ASP A 38 1.60 -16.20 -17.52
CA ASP A 38 1.86 -15.38 -16.34
C ASP A 38 0.69 -14.44 -16.03
N ALA A 39 0.09 -13.83 -17.06
CA ALA A 39 -1.07 -12.95 -16.89
C ALA A 39 -2.32 -13.73 -16.43
N LEU A 40 -2.55 -14.94 -16.93
CA LEU A 40 -3.64 -15.81 -16.49
C LEU A 40 -3.41 -16.35 -15.08
N HIS A 41 -2.18 -16.73 -14.71
CA HIS A 41 -1.85 -17.10 -13.34
C HIS A 41 -2.10 -15.98 -12.34
N LYS A 42 -1.89 -14.71 -12.74
CA LYS A 42 -2.28 -13.57 -11.91
C LYS A 42 -3.78 -13.54 -11.65
N LEU A 43 -4.59 -13.90 -12.65
CA LEU A 43 -6.04 -13.97 -12.52
C LEU A 43 -6.46 -15.07 -11.54
N GLU A 44 -5.97 -16.30 -11.74
CA GLU A 44 -6.22 -17.44 -10.84
C GLU A 44 -5.82 -17.12 -9.40
N TYR A 45 -4.65 -16.54 -9.23
CA TYR A 45 -4.15 -16.14 -7.91
C TYR A 45 -5.02 -15.05 -7.25
N MET A 46 -5.58 -14.11 -8.03
CA MET A 46 -6.51 -13.11 -7.48
C MET A 46 -7.85 -13.75 -7.08
N GLU A 47 -8.34 -14.72 -7.84
CA GLU A 47 -9.57 -15.49 -7.52
C GLU A 47 -9.37 -16.39 -6.29
N GLU A 48 -8.25 -17.09 -6.17
CA GLU A 48 -7.89 -17.86 -4.97
C GLU A 48 -7.75 -16.95 -3.75
N LYS A 49 -7.18 -15.77 -3.93
CA LYS A 49 -7.02 -14.79 -2.86
C LYS A 49 -8.34 -14.17 -2.42
N GLU A 50 -9.27 -13.92 -3.35
CA GLU A 50 -10.65 -13.53 -3.01
C GLU A 50 -11.38 -14.67 -2.29
N ALA A 51 -11.19 -15.91 -2.72
CA ALA A 51 -11.76 -17.08 -2.06
C ALA A 51 -11.12 -17.33 -0.67
N LEU A 52 -9.81 -17.19 -0.53
CA LEU A 52 -9.10 -17.31 0.75
C LEU A 52 -9.42 -16.12 1.67
N GLY A 53 -9.48 -14.90 1.12
CA GLY A 53 -9.93 -13.71 1.83
C GLY A 53 -11.37 -13.83 2.31
N ALA A 54 -12.25 -14.41 1.50
CA ALA A 54 -13.63 -14.72 1.88
C ALA A 54 -13.72 -15.83 2.95
N ALA A 55 -12.82 -16.83 2.91
CA ALA A 55 -12.78 -17.89 3.93
C ALA A 55 -12.22 -17.41 5.27
N ILE A 56 -11.26 -16.48 5.25
CA ILE A 56 -10.71 -15.85 6.47
C ILE A 56 -11.68 -14.81 7.03
N THR A 57 -12.47 -14.12 6.16
CA THR A 57 -13.52 -13.18 6.57
C THR A 57 -14.76 -13.86 7.14
N SER A 58 -15.00 -15.17 6.89
CA SER A 58 -16.15 -15.87 7.44
C SER A 58 -16.01 -16.29 8.91
N GLN A 59 -14.83 -16.14 9.55
CA GLN A 59 -14.62 -16.42 10.98
C GLN A 59 -14.28 -15.19 11.83
N GLY A 60 -14.66 -14.02 11.40
CA GLY A 60 -14.64 -12.84 12.29
C GLY A 60 -13.89 -11.66 11.75
N LEU A 61 -14.42 -10.95 10.76
CA LEU A 61 -14.10 -9.54 10.60
C LEU A 61 -15.13 -8.86 9.67
N ASN A 62 -16.23 -8.52 10.24
CA ASN A 62 -17.12 -7.46 9.79
C ASN A 62 -16.54 -6.10 10.26
N ARG A 63 -15.26 -5.82 9.97
CA ARG A 63 -14.62 -4.55 10.26
C ARG A 63 -13.98 -4.01 9.00
N GLY A 64 -14.53 -2.94 8.45
CA GLY A 64 -13.99 -2.20 7.32
C GLY A 64 -12.60 -1.59 7.58
N VAL A 65 -12.16 -1.53 8.84
CA VAL A 65 -10.88 -0.99 9.30
C VAL A 65 -10.00 -2.13 9.81
N LEU A 66 -8.74 -2.18 9.35
CA LEU A 66 -7.74 -3.15 9.78
C LEU A 66 -7.16 -2.73 11.13
N ASP A 67 -7.15 -3.66 12.09
CA ASP A 67 -6.54 -3.46 13.40
C ASP A 67 -5.01 -3.68 13.34
N GLU A 68 -4.29 -3.16 14.32
CA GLU A 68 -2.82 -3.24 14.42
C GLU A 68 -2.26 -4.67 14.48
N ILE A 69 -3.04 -5.62 14.99
CA ILE A 69 -2.68 -7.04 15.09
C ILE A 69 -3.00 -7.83 13.82
N ASP A 70 -3.75 -7.22 12.89
CA ASP A 70 -4.09 -7.86 11.63
C ASP A 70 -2.83 -8.10 10.79
N GLN A 71 -2.80 -9.24 10.13
CA GLN A 71 -1.74 -9.57 9.19
C GLN A 71 -2.16 -9.19 7.78
N VAL A 72 -1.27 -8.50 7.08
CA VAL A 72 -1.43 -8.19 5.67
C VAL A 72 -0.47 -9.00 4.83
N PHE A 73 -0.97 -9.47 3.71
CA PHE A 73 -0.15 -10.16 2.73
C PHE A 73 0.49 -9.12 1.81
N VAL A 74 1.83 -9.12 1.77
CA VAL A 74 2.64 -8.24 0.93
C VAL A 74 3.38 -9.10 -0.08
N LYS A 75 3.20 -8.84 -1.38
CA LYS A 75 3.90 -9.53 -2.46
C LYS A 75 4.69 -8.53 -3.30
N ASP A 76 5.96 -8.86 -3.58
CA ASP A 76 6.83 -8.14 -4.50
C ASP A 76 7.62 -9.14 -5.35
N GLY A 77 7.26 -9.25 -6.62
CA GLY A 77 7.77 -10.27 -7.51
C GLY A 77 7.44 -11.69 -7.02
N GLU A 78 8.45 -12.52 -6.83
CA GLU A 78 8.32 -13.89 -6.31
C GLU A 78 8.32 -13.97 -4.79
N ARG A 79 8.61 -12.86 -4.10
CA ARG A 79 8.68 -12.84 -2.64
C ARG A 79 7.34 -12.45 -2.03
N CYS A 80 6.98 -13.17 -0.98
CA CYS A 80 5.73 -12.97 -0.25
C CYS A 80 6.01 -12.88 1.25
N TRP A 81 5.29 -12.01 1.93
CA TRP A 81 5.36 -11.84 3.39
C TRP A 81 3.97 -11.73 3.99
N PHE A 82 3.79 -12.37 5.15
CA PHE A 82 2.70 -12.06 6.06
C PHE A 82 3.25 -11.11 7.12
N VAL A 83 2.81 -9.86 7.11
CA VAL A 83 3.33 -8.81 7.97
C VAL A 83 2.21 -8.31 8.86
N LYS A 84 2.45 -8.24 10.16
CA LYS A 84 1.52 -7.59 11.08
C LYS A 84 1.57 -6.08 10.86
N LEU A 85 0.42 -5.43 10.93
CA LEU A 85 0.35 -3.98 10.73
C LEU A 85 1.21 -3.20 11.73
N ASN A 86 1.32 -3.68 12.96
CA ASN A 86 2.19 -3.07 13.97
C ASN A 86 3.69 -3.18 13.66
N GLU A 87 4.11 -4.04 12.74
CA GLU A 87 5.50 -4.15 12.28
C GLU A 87 5.80 -3.20 11.11
N ILE A 88 4.76 -2.67 10.47
CA ILE A 88 4.91 -1.71 9.37
C ILE A 88 5.20 -0.33 9.95
N ARG A 89 6.32 0.27 9.52
CA ARG A 89 6.75 1.58 9.97
C ARG A 89 6.08 2.71 9.20
N LEU A 90 6.03 2.59 7.88
CA LEU A 90 5.43 3.59 7.00
C LEU A 90 5.07 3.01 5.64
N PHE A 91 4.22 3.72 4.92
CA PHE A 91 3.94 3.54 3.50
C PHE A 91 4.35 4.79 2.74
N GLU A 92 5.04 4.61 1.61
CA GLU A 92 5.46 5.68 0.72
C GLU A 92 4.81 5.52 -0.66
N SER A 93 4.24 6.59 -1.21
CA SER A 93 3.68 6.58 -2.57
C SER A 93 4.79 6.59 -3.61
N VAL A 94 4.76 5.62 -4.52
CA VAL A 94 5.67 5.50 -5.65
C VAL A 94 4.84 5.26 -6.92
N GLY A 95 4.46 6.33 -7.59
CA GLY A 95 3.54 6.25 -8.72
C GLY A 95 2.19 5.65 -8.30
N ASN A 96 1.77 4.57 -8.94
CA ASN A 96 0.54 3.84 -8.63
C ASN A 96 0.71 2.78 -7.54
N TYR A 97 1.90 2.69 -6.94
CA TYR A 97 2.24 1.72 -5.90
C TYR A 97 2.42 2.41 -4.55
N ALA A 98 2.28 1.64 -3.50
CA ALA A 98 2.77 1.99 -2.19
C ALA A 98 3.96 1.10 -1.81
N LYS A 99 5.06 1.71 -1.41
CA LYS A 99 6.20 1.02 -0.82
C LYS A 99 5.93 0.81 0.65
N VAL A 100 6.03 -0.41 1.12
CA VAL A 100 5.75 -0.82 2.50
C VAL A 100 7.06 -1.01 3.24
N PHE A 101 7.27 -0.32 4.34
CA PHE A 101 8.50 -0.40 5.12
C PHE A 101 8.28 -1.24 6.38
N PHE A 102 8.91 -2.41 6.44
CA PHE A 102 8.91 -3.27 7.63
C PHE A 102 10.24 -4.03 7.73
N SER A 103 10.74 -4.25 8.94
CA SER A 103 12.07 -4.83 9.14
C SER A 103 13.11 -4.17 8.22
N THR A 104 13.83 -4.92 7.43
CA THR A 104 14.77 -4.46 6.39
C THR A 104 14.17 -4.42 4.98
N HIS A 105 12.88 -4.79 4.84
CA HIS A 105 12.21 -4.93 3.56
C HIS A 105 11.45 -3.66 3.16
N LYS A 106 11.39 -3.41 1.85
CA LYS A 106 10.70 -2.25 1.26
C LYS A 106 9.96 -2.64 -0.04
N PRO A 107 9.09 -3.67 0.00
CA PRO A 107 8.37 -4.12 -1.19
C PRO A 107 7.35 -3.10 -1.68
N LEU A 108 6.96 -3.25 -2.96
CA LEU A 108 5.91 -2.47 -3.60
C LEU A 108 4.60 -3.25 -3.64
N ILE A 109 3.51 -2.60 -3.26
CA ILE A 109 2.15 -3.14 -3.41
C ILE A 109 1.33 -2.26 -4.35
N LEU A 110 0.49 -2.88 -5.17
CA LEU A 110 -0.42 -2.16 -6.07
C LEU A 110 -1.63 -1.62 -5.30
N LYS A 111 -1.39 -0.59 -4.51
CA LYS A 111 -2.40 0.13 -3.73
C LYS A 111 -2.03 1.60 -3.69
N SER A 112 -3.02 2.48 -3.80
CA SER A 112 -2.81 3.91 -3.53
C SER A 112 -2.79 4.16 -2.03
N LEU A 113 -2.12 5.25 -1.61
CA LEU A 113 -2.15 5.64 -0.19
C LEU A 113 -3.57 6.02 0.28
N ASN A 114 -4.42 6.53 -0.61
CA ASN A 114 -5.81 6.84 -0.26
C ASN A 114 -6.60 5.55 0.08
N ALA A 115 -6.46 4.51 -0.76
CA ALA A 115 -7.10 3.23 -0.49
C ALA A 115 -6.55 2.52 0.76
N LEU A 116 -5.29 2.78 1.13
CA LEU A 116 -4.73 2.31 2.40
C LEU A 116 -5.27 3.10 3.58
N GLU A 117 -5.34 4.42 3.49
CA GLU A 117 -5.85 5.32 4.53
C GLU A 117 -7.30 4.98 4.93
N GLU A 118 -8.16 4.61 3.97
CA GLU A 118 -9.54 4.19 4.23
C GLU A 118 -9.66 2.88 5.04
N ARG A 119 -8.63 2.05 5.04
CA ARG A 119 -8.63 0.73 5.67
C ARG A 119 -7.78 0.64 6.93
N LEU A 120 -6.84 1.55 7.11
CA LEU A 120 -5.94 1.57 8.26
C LEU A 120 -6.60 2.29 9.44
N ASP A 121 -6.38 1.78 10.65
CA ASP A 121 -6.84 2.48 11.86
C ASP A 121 -6.11 3.82 12.00
N GLU A 122 -6.86 4.91 12.01
CA GLU A 122 -6.33 6.27 12.17
C GLU A 122 -5.65 6.52 13.51
N LYS A 123 -5.92 5.71 14.53
CA LYS A 123 -5.23 5.74 15.83
C LYS A 123 -3.82 5.17 15.77
N VAL A 124 -3.52 4.39 14.74
CA VAL A 124 -2.22 3.73 14.55
C VAL A 124 -1.47 4.34 13.38
N PHE A 125 -2.17 4.68 12.29
CA PHE A 125 -1.58 5.18 11.06
C PHE A 125 -2.04 6.60 10.76
N PHE A 126 -1.08 7.46 10.47
CA PHE A 126 -1.31 8.87 10.23
C PHE A 126 -0.78 9.30 8.86
N ARG A 127 -1.62 9.99 8.08
CA ARG A 127 -1.21 10.60 6.81
C ARG A 127 -0.40 11.86 7.06
N SER A 128 0.94 11.77 7.00
CA SER A 128 1.83 12.89 7.27
C SER A 128 1.87 13.93 6.14
N ASN A 129 1.79 13.47 4.89
CA ASN A 129 1.80 14.30 3.69
C ASN A 129 1.24 13.53 2.48
N ARG A 130 1.34 14.09 1.27
CA ARG A 130 0.84 13.44 0.04
C ARG A 130 1.52 12.12 -0.28
N LYS A 131 2.76 11.93 0.20
CA LYS A 131 3.61 10.79 -0.15
C LYS A 131 3.71 9.73 0.94
N HIS A 132 3.33 10.03 2.20
CA HIS A 132 3.60 9.13 3.31
C HIS A 132 2.41 8.96 4.25
N ILE A 133 2.20 7.70 4.68
CA ILE A 133 1.43 7.31 5.86
C ILE A 133 2.42 6.71 6.84
N VAL A 134 2.44 7.15 8.08
CA VAL A 134 3.37 6.70 9.12
C VAL A 134 2.64 5.96 10.24
N ASN A 135 3.29 4.97 10.82
CA ASN A 135 2.82 4.32 12.03
C ASN A 135 3.20 5.18 13.24
N LEU A 136 2.23 5.70 13.94
CA LEU A 136 2.41 6.59 15.10
C LEU A 136 3.25 5.93 16.21
N ARG A 137 3.14 4.61 16.38
CA ARG A 137 3.88 3.84 17.39
C ARG A 137 5.36 3.62 17.05
N MET A 138 5.73 3.91 15.81
CA MET A 138 7.10 3.79 15.31
C MET A 138 7.83 5.13 15.25
N ILE A 139 7.21 6.21 15.74
CA ILE A 139 7.84 7.53 15.84
C ILE A 139 8.76 7.52 17.05
N GLU A 140 10.03 7.84 16.83
CA GLU A 140 11.05 7.98 17.88
C GLU A 140 11.22 9.44 18.30
N ARG A 141 11.09 10.36 17.34
CA ARG A 141 11.32 11.79 17.59
C ARG A 141 10.43 12.67 16.72
N VAL A 142 10.03 13.79 17.29
CA VAL A 142 9.25 14.83 16.60
C VAL A 142 9.95 16.16 16.79
N GLU A 143 10.28 16.84 15.69
CA GLU A 143 10.96 18.13 15.70
C GLU A 143 10.13 19.17 14.94
N PRO A 144 10.13 20.44 15.36
CA PRO A 144 9.62 21.52 14.54
C PRO A 144 10.34 21.58 13.19
N TYR A 145 9.60 21.83 12.12
CA TYR A 145 10.16 21.93 10.78
C TYR A 145 9.67 23.19 10.07
N PHE A 146 10.21 23.47 8.89
CA PHE A 146 9.94 24.68 8.13
C PHE A 146 8.45 25.01 8.01
N ASN A 147 8.11 26.29 7.98
CA ASN A 147 6.75 26.80 7.74
C ASN A 147 5.66 26.25 8.68
N GLY A 148 6.02 25.87 9.92
CA GLY A 148 5.06 25.33 10.89
C GLY A 148 4.71 23.87 10.67
N GLY A 149 5.48 23.13 9.86
CA GLY A 149 5.47 21.70 9.74
C GLY A 149 6.18 21.01 10.90
N LEU A 150 6.22 19.68 10.85
CA LEU A 150 6.98 18.83 11.77
C LEU A 150 7.87 17.88 10.96
N LEU A 151 8.96 17.44 11.56
CA LEU A 151 9.82 16.37 11.08
C LEU A 151 9.70 15.20 12.04
N LEU A 152 9.29 14.03 11.52
CA LEU A 152 9.19 12.80 12.29
C LEU A 152 10.41 11.94 11.99
N GLU A 153 11.07 11.45 13.00
CA GLU A 153 12.07 10.41 12.90
C GLU A 153 11.40 9.08 13.27
N ILE A 154 11.44 8.13 12.34
CA ILE A 154 10.77 6.81 12.46
C ILE A 154 11.82 5.77 12.82
N LYS A 155 11.45 4.76 13.58
CA LYS A 155 12.29 3.57 13.83
C LYS A 155 12.87 3.05 12.52
N GLY A 156 14.21 2.98 12.44
CA GLY A 156 14.91 2.63 11.20
C GLY A 156 15.55 3.82 10.49
N GLY A 157 15.41 5.05 11.06
CA GLY A 157 16.15 6.24 10.64
C GLY A 157 15.50 7.04 9.50
N GLU A 158 14.31 6.63 9.03
CA GLU A 158 13.58 7.39 8.03
C GLU A 158 13.07 8.72 8.63
N LYS A 159 13.32 9.84 7.93
CA LYS A 159 12.85 11.17 8.32
C LYS A 159 11.71 11.62 7.41
N ILE A 160 10.54 11.85 7.99
CA ILE A 160 9.31 12.14 7.27
C ILE A 160 8.78 13.50 7.65
N GLU A 161 8.59 14.36 6.65
CA GLU A 161 7.98 15.66 6.83
C GLU A 161 6.47 15.54 7.03
N VAL A 162 5.95 16.27 8.02
CA VAL A 162 4.51 16.48 8.21
C VAL A 162 4.16 17.86 7.66
N SER A 163 3.28 17.91 6.69
CA SER A 163 2.85 19.18 6.12
C SER A 163 2.19 20.07 7.19
N ARG A 164 2.25 21.39 7.03
CA ARG A 164 1.67 22.35 7.98
C ARG A 164 0.21 22.02 8.35
N ARG A 165 -0.62 21.66 7.35
CA ARG A 165 -2.03 21.27 7.57
C ARG A 165 -2.13 20.03 8.44
N GLN A 166 -1.31 19.02 8.18
CA GLN A 166 -1.31 17.77 8.93
C GLN A 166 -0.66 17.91 10.30
N ALA A 167 0.26 18.87 10.48
CA ALA A 167 0.89 19.13 11.78
C ALA A 167 -0.12 19.61 12.84
N VAL A 168 -1.16 20.33 12.42
CA VAL A 168 -2.26 20.73 13.32
C VAL A 168 -3.02 19.49 13.79
N LYS A 169 -3.47 18.65 12.83
CA LYS A 169 -4.17 17.39 13.14
C LYS A 169 -3.31 16.45 13.99
N PHE A 170 -2.02 16.35 13.68
CA PHE A 170 -1.09 15.52 14.46
C PHE A 170 -1.00 15.96 15.92
N LYS A 171 -0.86 17.28 16.16
CA LYS A 171 -0.81 17.83 17.52
C LYS A 171 -2.10 17.59 18.30
N GLU A 172 -3.26 17.75 17.66
CA GLU A 172 -4.57 17.48 18.27
C GLU A 172 -4.71 16.00 18.66
N MET A 173 -4.25 15.07 17.81
CA MET A 173 -4.30 13.63 18.08
C MET A 173 -3.34 13.20 19.20
N MET A 174 -2.18 13.87 19.33
CA MET A 174 -1.12 13.51 20.28
C MET A 174 -1.16 14.36 21.56
N SER A 175 -2.05 15.34 21.63
CA SER A 175 -2.24 16.19 22.80
C SER A 175 -3.13 15.48 23.83
N LEU A 176 -2.74 15.51 25.07
CA LEU A 176 -3.54 15.09 26.24
C LEU A 176 -4.60 16.13 26.59
#